data_fcb504ba0ce9b6319bf532a202bde591
#
_entry.id   fcb504ba0ce9b6319bf532a202bde591
#
_cell.length_a   1.000
_cell.length_b   1.000
_cell.length_c   1.000
_cell.angle_alpha   90.00
_cell.angle_beta   90.00
_cell.angle_gamma   90.00
#
_symmetry.space_group_name_H-M   'P 1'
#
loop_
_entity.id
_entity.type
_entity.pdbx_description
1 polymer ?
#
loop_
_entity_poly.entity_id
_entity_poly.type
_entity_poly.pdbx_seq_one_letter_code
_entity_poly.pdbx_strand_id
1 'polypeptide(L)'
;MAEVSDWTERHRPISESHLEGNETQRQKIRKWLDDWKTGVPKNKAILLVGPPGVGKTTVARAIAQDMGWNVIELNASDARNAASIRKAATKGATHRSLFFDPEDNNKKTLILIDEVDHLSGGLRSVSESRIKDAIKVNLESTDSVQLKGDTGGKAELLKLLAETKQPVILACNEVMGLWGKSSSWRSTRDRFQRLVTTINFDRASKDALRNIARRVLKLENVEYDAPAVEALV
;
A
#
# COMPACT_ATOMS: atom_id res chain seq x y z
N MET A 1 -3.18 28.63 14.23
CA MET A 1 -4.15 28.46 13.13
C MET A 1 -3.88 27.09 12.56
N ALA A 2 -4.82 26.15 12.63
CA ALA A 2 -4.67 24.84 12.02
C ALA A 2 -4.58 25.05 10.50
N GLU A 3 -3.54 24.53 9.86
CA GLU A 3 -3.46 24.45 8.41
C GLU A 3 -4.73 23.80 7.89
N VAL A 4 -5.38 24.46 6.93
CA VAL A 4 -6.53 23.90 6.21
C VAL A 4 -5.97 22.73 5.41
N SER A 5 -6.05 21.52 5.97
CA SER A 5 -5.65 20.32 5.25
C SER A 5 -6.51 20.21 3.98
N ASP A 6 -5.89 19.81 2.89
CA ASP A 6 -6.55 19.56 1.61
C ASP A 6 -7.78 18.65 1.83
N TRP A 7 -8.87 18.90 1.13
CA TRP A 7 -10.09 18.09 1.20
C TRP A 7 -9.85 16.61 0.94
N THR A 8 -8.90 16.30 0.09
CA THR A 8 -8.51 14.92 -0.24
C THR A 8 -7.99 14.15 0.98
N GLU A 9 -7.25 14.80 1.85
CA GLU A 9 -6.77 14.19 3.09
C GLU A 9 -7.82 14.23 4.20
N ARG A 10 -8.52 15.36 4.35
CA ARG A 10 -9.54 15.54 5.40
C ARG A 10 -10.71 14.57 5.27
N HIS A 11 -11.15 14.32 4.03
CA HIS A 11 -12.28 13.45 3.71
C HIS A 11 -11.86 12.06 3.20
N ARG A 12 -10.60 11.70 3.39
CA ARG A 12 -10.12 10.37 3.04
C ARG A 12 -10.97 9.31 3.76
N PRO A 13 -11.53 8.32 3.05
CA PRO A 13 -12.29 7.25 3.66
C PRO A 13 -11.47 6.50 4.72
N ILE A 14 -12.03 6.38 5.91
CA ILE A 14 -11.45 5.66 7.05
C ILE A 14 -12.19 4.34 7.32
N SER A 15 -13.29 4.09 6.63
CA SER A 15 -14.13 2.91 6.74
C SER A 15 -14.56 2.44 5.35
N GLU A 16 -14.79 1.14 5.21
CA GLU A 16 -15.28 0.53 3.96
C GLU A 16 -16.64 1.10 3.53
N SER A 17 -17.48 1.49 4.50
CA SER A 17 -18.77 2.12 4.23
C SER A 17 -18.68 3.50 3.54
N HIS A 18 -17.51 4.13 3.59
CA HIS A 18 -17.24 5.41 2.92
C HIS A 18 -16.64 5.25 1.53
N LEU A 19 -16.38 4.01 1.09
CA LEU A 19 -15.79 3.73 -0.19
C LEU A 19 -16.84 3.63 -1.28
N GLU A 20 -16.53 4.13 -2.46
CA GLU A 20 -17.38 4.06 -3.65
C GLU A 20 -16.63 3.39 -4.80
N GLY A 21 -17.35 2.59 -5.58
CA GLY A 21 -16.79 1.86 -6.72
C GLY A 21 -15.90 0.68 -6.34
N ASN A 22 -15.50 -0.08 -7.35
CA ASN A 22 -14.62 -1.26 -7.22
C ASN A 22 -15.11 -2.29 -6.17
N GLU A 23 -16.43 -2.52 -6.06
CA GLU A 23 -17.06 -3.38 -5.03
C GLU A 23 -16.48 -4.81 -5.06
N THR A 24 -16.37 -5.40 -6.24
CA THR A 24 -15.82 -6.75 -6.40
C THR A 24 -14.37 -6.82 -5.93
N GLN A 25 -13.57 -5.80 -6.20
CA GLN A 25 -12.19 -5.70 -5.77
C GLN A 25 -12.09 -5.56 -4.26
N ARG A 26 -12.93 -4.70 -3.66
CA ARG A 26 -13.03 -4.51 -2.21
C ARG A 26 -13.39 -5.82 -1.50
N GLN A 27 -14.39 -6.54 -1.99
CA GLN A 27 -14.79 -7.85 -1.46
C GLN A 27 -13.65 -8.87 -1.52
N LYS A 28 -12.85 -8.90 -2.61
CA LYS A 28 -11.68 -9.77 -2.72
C LYS A 28 -10.61 -9.44 -1.68
N ILE A 29 -10.35 -8.13 -1.48
CA ILE A 29 -9.39 -7.67 -0.46
C ILE A 29 -9.90 -8.03 0.93
N ARG A 30 -11.18 -7.76 1.22
CA ARG A 30 -11.79 -8.08 2.51
C ARG A 30 -11.68 -9.57 2.83
N LYS A 31 -12.09 -10.42 1.89
CA LYS A 31 -11.99 -11.88 2.05
C LYS A 31 -10.55 -12.32 2.31
N TRP A 32 -9.59 -11.80 1.56
CA TRP A 32 -8.18 -12.16 1.76
C TRP A 32 -7.66 -11.69 3.13
N LEU A 33 -8.06 -10.51 3.61
CA LEU A 33 -7.72 -10.06 4.96
C LEU A 33 -8.39 -10.91 6.03
N ASP A 34 -9.62 -11.36 5.82
CA ASP A 34 -10.31 -12.27 6.74
C ASP A 34 -9.58 -13.63 6.83
N ASP A 35 -9.01 -14.14 5.75
CA ASP A 35 -8.20 -15.38 5.77
C ASP A 35 -7.01 -15.27 6.76
N TRP A 36 -6.45 -14.07 6.93
CA TRP A 36 -5.36 -13.82 7.88
C TRP A 36 -5.78 -13.94 9.36
N LYS A 37 -7.07 -13.85 9.68
CA LYS A 37 -7.58 -14.07 11.04
C LYS A 37 -7.43 -15.53 11.48
N THR A 38 -7.55 -16.43 10.53
CA THR A 38 -7.45 -17.88 10.80
C THR A 38 -6.04 -18.44 10.73
N GLY A 39 -5.09 -17.65 10.22
CA GLY A 39 -3.69 -18.06 10.09
C GLY A 39 -2.97 -17.30 8.98
N VAL A 40 -1.77 -17.77 8.62
CA VAL A 40 -1.03 -17.21 7.49
C VAL A 40 -1.48 -17.90 6.20
N PRO A 41 -2.15 -17.18 5.27
CA PRO A 41 -2.62 -17.78 4.04
C PRO A 41 -1.46 -18.13 3.09
N LYS A 42 -1.70 -19.02 2.13
CA LYS A 42 -0.70 -19.37 1.10
C LYS A 42 -0.25 -18.14 0.32
N ASN A 43 -1.20 -17.29 -0.08
CA ASN A 43 -0.91 -16.04 -0.77
C ASN A 43 -0.81 -14.93 0.27
N LYS A 44 0.43 -14.57 0.62
CA LYS A 44 0.72 -13.61 1.68
C LYS A 44 0.61 -12.15 1.26
N ALA A 45 0.48 -11.90 -0.03
CA ALA A 45 0.46 -10.54 -0.56
C ALA A 45 -0.53 -10.37 -1.71
N ILE A 46 -1.04 -9.14 -1.84
CA ILE A 46 -1.87 -8.68 -2.96
C ILE A 46 -1.15 -7.55 -3.68
N LEU A 47 -1.22 -7.55 -5.01
CA LEU A 47 -0.81 -6.45 -5.88
C LEU A 47 -2.05 -5.77 -6.44
N LEU A 48 -2.32 -4.54 -6.00
CA LEU A 48 -3.37 -3.68 -6.54
C LEU A 48 -2.82 -2.92 -7.75
N VAL A 49 -3.44 -3.07 -8.90
CA VAL A 49 -3.02 -2.45 -10.15
C VAL A 49 -4.14 -1.58 -10.70
N GLY A 50 -3.83 -0.39 -11.16
CA GLY A 50 -4.81 0.50 -11.81
C GLY A 50 -4.31 1.93 -11.90
N PRO A 51 -5.01 2.80 -12.64
CA PRO A 51 -4.60 4.20 -12.81
C PRO A 51 -4.39 4.92 -11.48
N PRO A 52 -3.63 6.00 -11.43
CA PRO A 52 -3.59 6.85 -10.23
C PRO A 52 -4.99 7.41 -9.91
N GLY A 53 -5.25 7.66 -8.62
CA GLY A 53 -6.51 8.26 -8.16
C GLY A 53 -7.72 7.31 -8.07
N VAL A 54 -7.60 6.01 -8.44
CA VAL A 54 -8.74 5.06 -8.35
C VAL A 54 -8.97 4.49 -6.95
N GLY A 55 -8.24 4.96 -5.94
CA GLY A 55 -8.47 4.60 -4.54
C GLY A 55 -7.76 3.33 -4.04
N LYS A 56 -6.77 2.78 -4.76
CA LYS A 56 -6.05 1.55 -4.36
C LYS A 56 -5.58 1.56 -2.90
N THR A 57 -4.81 2.57 -2.54
CA THR A 57 -4.21 2.76 -1.20
C THR A 57 -5.29 3.07 -0.16
N THR A 58 -6.25 3.92 -0.53
CA THR A 58 -7.38 4.29 0.33
C THR A 58 -8.24 3.08 0.70
N VAL A 59 -8.56 2.22 -0.27
CA VAL A 59 -9.34 0.99 -0.04
C VAL A 59 -8.61 0.04 0.90
N ALA A 60 -7.33 -0.24 0.64
CA ALA A 60 -6.53 -1.13 1.48
C ALA A 60 -6.49 -0.63 2.94
N ARG A 61 -6.29 0.67 3.13
CA ARG A 61 -6.24 1.31 4.45
C ARG A 61 -7.57 1.28 5.16
N ALA A 62 -8.66 1.67 4.49
CA ALA A 62 -9.99 1.72 5.08
C ALA A 62 -10.46 0.34 5.55
N ILE A 63 -10.28 -0.71 4.73
CA ILE A 63 -10.67 -2.08 5.11
C ILE A 63 -9.82 -2.58 6.31
N ALA A 64 -8.52 -2.32 6.34
CA ALA A 64 -7.67 -2.72 7.47
C ALA A 64 -8.06 -1.99 8.76
N GLN A 65 -8.41 -0.70 8.67
CA GLN A 65 -8.90 0.07 9.82
C GLN A 65 -10.24 -0.45 10.35
N ASP A 66 -11.18 -0.82 9.49
CA ASP A 66 -12.44 -1.46 9.88
C ASP A 66 -12.23 -2.81 10.58
N MET A 67 -11.11 -3.48 10.30
CA MET A 67 -10.72 -4.71 10.99
C MET A 67 -10.00 -4.46 12.32
N GLY A 68 -9.77 -3.20 12.68
CA GLY A 68 -9.01 -2.81 13.86
C GLY A 68 -7.51 -3.11 13.74
N TRP A 69 -6.99 -3.23 12.50
CA TRP A 69 -5.59 -3.54 12.26
C TRP A 69 -4.74 -2.28 12.13
N ASN A 70 -3.49 -2.37 12.56
CA ASN A 70 -2.52 -1.32 12.33
C ASN A 70 -2.10 -1.30 10.85
N VAL A 71 -1.85 -0.12 10.31
CA VAL A 71 -1.35 0.04 8.94
C VAL A 71 0.00 0.74 8.98
N ILE A 72 1.02 0.10 8.39
CA ILE A 72 2.32 0.71 8.12
C ILE A 72 2.37 0.98 6.64
N GLU A 73 2.39 2.27 6.29
CA GLU A 73 2.46 2.73 4.91
C GLU A 73 3.89 3.13 4.55
N LEU A 74 4.34 2.69 3.39
CA LEU A 74 5.61 3.03 2.78
C LEU A 74 5.35 3.45 1.33
N ASN A 75 5.79 4.66 0.97
CA ASN A 75 5.78 5.08 -0.43
C ASN A 75 7.12 4.69 -1.07
N ALA A 76 7.07 3.82 -2.09
CA ALA A 76 8.26 3.37 -2.79
C ALA A 76 8.89 4.46 -3.67
N SER A 77 8.20 5.55 -3.98
CA SER A 77 8.77 6.70 -4.66
C SER A 77 9.79 7.43 -3.77
N ASP A 78 9.56 7.46 -2.47
CA ASP A 78 10.45 8.09 -1.48
C ASP A 78 11.50 7.11 -0.97
N ALA A 79 11.15 5.82 -0.93
CA ALA A 79 11.93 4.78 -0.29
C ALA A 79 12.27 3.64 -1.28
N ARG A 80 13.02 3.94 -2.36
CA ARG A 80 13.24 3.06 -3.53
C ARG A 80 14.23 1.92 -3.31
N ASN A 81 14.86 1.81 -2.15
CA ASN A 81 15.99 0.93 -1.93
C ASN A 81 15.72 -0.20 -0.91
N ALA A 82 16.60 -1.20 -0.91
CA ALA A 82 16.50 -2.36 -0.04
C ALA A 82 16.44 -2.03 1.46
N ALA A 83 17.19 -1.01 1.91
CA ALA A 83 17.22 -0.64 3.33
C ALA A 83 15.89 -0.07 3.81
N SER A 84 15.22 0.74 3.00
CA SER A 84 13.91 1.31 3.31
C SER A 84 12.83 0.23 3.40
N ILE A 85 12.81 -0.72 2.45
CA ILE A 85 11.88 -1.85 2.46
C ILE A 85 12.12 -2.73 3.69
N ARG A 86 13.39 -3.03 4.01
CA ARG A 86 13.73 -3.81 5.20
C ARG A 86 13.34 -3.09 6.49
N LYS A 87 13.55 -1.78 6.59
CA LYS A 87 13.12 -0.97 7.74
C LYS A 87 11.60 -1.05 7.95
N ALA A 88 10.81 -0.96 6.88
CA ALA A 88 9.35 -1.13 6.93
C ALA A 88 8.96 -2.55 7.36
N ALA A 89 9.59 -3.57 6.78
CA ALA A 89 9.37 -4.97 7.16
C ALA A 89 9.69 -5.23 8.64
N THR A 90 10.82 -4.69 9.12
CA THR A 90 11.23 -4.83 10.53
C THR A 90 10.26 -4.09 11.44
N LYS A 91 9.83 -2.88 11.08
CA LYS A 91 8.78 -2.18 11.84
C LYS A 91 7.49 -2.99 11.90
N GLY A 92 7.04 -3.57 10.78
CA GLY A 92 5.85 -4.44 10.75
C GLY A 92 5.99 -5.68 11.62
N ALA A 93 7.19 -6.24 11.71
CA ALA A 93 7.47 -7.42 12.55
C ALA A 93 7.62 -7.07 14.05
N THR A 94 8.09 -5.84 14.37
CA THR A 94 8.39 -5.40 15.74
C THR A 94 7.30 -4.52 16.34
N HIS A 95 6.38 -3.99 15.57
CA HIS A 95 5.19 -3.29 16.05
C HIS A 95 4.19 -4.28 16.68
N ARG A 96 4.64 -4.90 17.75
CA ARG A 96 3.73 -5.24 18.84
C ARG A 96 3.36 -3.91 19.46
N SER A 97 2.09 -3.54 19.40
CA SER A 97 1.55 -2.39 20.13
C SER A 97 2.11 -2.37 21.54
N LEU A 98 2.52 -1.21 22.07
CA LEU A 98 2.82 -1.04 23.49
C LEU A 98 1.61 -1.44 24.37
N PHE A 99 0.43 -1.55 23.79
CA PHE A 99 -0.80 -2.08 24.36
C PHE A 99 -1.10 -3.48 23.81
N PHE A 100 -0.05 -4.32 23.67
CA PHE A 100 -0.21 -5.72 23.28
C PHE A 100 -0.99 -6.45 24.37
N ASP A 101 -2.26 -6.72 24.09
CA ASP A 101 -3.02 -7.70 24.85
C ASP A 101 -2.64 -9.08 24.29
N PRO A 102 -1.99 -9.95 25.12
CA PRO A 102 -1.64 -11.31 24.69
C PRO A 102 -2.85 -12.14 24.25
N GLU A 103 -4.05 -11.76 24.70
CA GLU A 103 -5.31 -12.42 24.37
C GLU A 103 -5.91 -11.94 23.03
N ASP A 104 -5.50 -10.78 22.51
CA ASP A 104 -6.00 -10.24 21.26
C ASP A 104 -5.12 -10.69 20.05
N ASN A 105 -5.11 -12.00 19.82
CA ASN A 105 -4.41 -12.63 18.69
C ASN A 105 -4.96 -12.20 17.31
N ASN A 106 -6.01 -11.38 17.27
CA ASN A 106 -6.71 -10.96 16.06
C ASN A 106 -6.16 -9.69 15.42
N LYS A 107 -5.36 -8.89 16.14
CA LYS A 107 -4.79 -7.66 15.57
C LYS A 107 -3.53 -7.95 14.77
N LYS A 108 -3.62 -7.78 13.45
CA LYS A 108 -2.48 -7.85 12.54
C LYS A 108 -1.96 -6.45 12.21
N THR A 109 -0.79 -6.40 11.62
CA THR A 109 -0.26 -5.16 11.03
C THR A 109 -0.21 -5.31 9.52
N LEU A 110 -1.02 -4.53 8.81
CA LEU A 110 -0.96 -4.46 7.36
C LEU A 110 0.27 -3.63 6.94
N ILE A 111 1.11 -4.21 6.09
CA ILE A 111 2.20 -3.48 5.42
C ILE A 111 1.68 -3.07 4.05
N LEU A 112 1.52 -1.76 3.85
CA LEU A 112 1.05 -1.17 2.61
C LEU A 112 2.23 -0.46 1.93
N ILE A 113 2.61 -0.92 0.73
CA ILE A 113 3.69 -0.32 -0.06
C ILE A 113 3.07 0.27 -1.31
N ASP A 114 3.04 1.59 -1.36
CA ASP A 114 2.49 2.34 -2.49
C ASP A 114 3.54 2.62 -3.55
N GLU A 115 3.08 2.84 -4.78
CA GLU A 115 3.92 3.18 -5.94
C GLU A 115 5.09 2.22 -6.20
N VAL A 116 4.85 0.90 -6.01
CA VAL A 116 5.92 -0.11 -6.17
C VAL A 116 6.54 -0.15 -7.58
N ASP A 117 5.89 0.44 -8.57
CA ASP A 117 6.43 0.68 -9.91
C ASP A 117 7.61 1.66 -9.93
N HIS A 118 7.81 2.45 -8.88
CA HIS A 118 8.95 3.35 -8.72
C HIS A 118 10.16 2.68 -8.02
N LEU A 119 10.04 1.43 -7.61
CA LEU A 119 11.18 0.70 -7.02
C LEU A 119 12.33 0.60 -8.01
N SER A 120 13.49 1.00 -7.56
CA SER A 120 14.73 0.92 -8.34
C SER A 120 15.49 -0.38 -8.10
N GLY A 121 16.42 -0.67 -9.01
CA GLY A 121 17.27 -1.84 -8.98
C GLY A 121 16.70 -3.07 -9.69
N GLY A 122 17.57 -4.03 -9.93
CA GLY A 122 17.25 -5.32 -10.50
C GLY A 122 16.91 -6.37 -9.44
N LEU A 123 16.98 -7.64 -9.85
CA LEU A 123 16.74 -8.78 -8.95
C LEU A 123 18.00 -9.21 -8.17
N ARG A 124 19.09 -8.45 -8.24
CA ARG A 124 20.31 -8.72 -7.44
C ARG A 124 20.09 -8.20 -6.03
N SER A 125 20.32 -9.07 -5.05
CA SER A 125 20.28 -8.70 -3.65
C SER A 125 21.49 -7.84 -3.27
N VAL A 126 21.27 -6.84 -2.44
CA VAL A 126 22.35 -6.08 -1.78
C VAL A 126 22.86 -6.88 -0.59
N SER A 127 24.16 -6.80 -0.28
CA SER A 127 24.72 -7.52 0.85
C SER A 127 24.12 -7.06 2.19
N GLU A 128 23.98 -8.01 3.12
CA GLU A 128 23.40 -7.75 4.45
C GLU A 128 24.17 -6.66 5.21
N SER A 129 25.52 -6.62 5.09
CA SER A 129 26.36 -5.58 5.71
C SER A 129 25.97 -4.18 5.22
N ARG A 130 25.90 -4.00 3.89
CA ARG A 130 25.52 -2.69 3.31
C ARG A 130 24.14 -2.22 3.73
N ILE A 131 23.17 -3.15 3.86
CA ILE A 131 21.83 -2.81 4.30
C ILE A 131 21.85 -2.39 5.78
N LYS A 132 22.55 -3.15 6.64
CA LYS A 132 22.67 -2.83 8.07
C LYS A 132 23.38 -1.51 8.30
N ASP A 133 24.46 -1.23 7.58
CA ASP A 133 25.20 0.02 7.70
C ASP A 133 24.33 1.21 7.26
N ALA A 134 23.60 1.06 6.17
CA ALA A 134 22.68 2.08 5.70
C ALA A 134 21.55 2.38 6.71
N ILE A 135 21.01 1.36 7.38
CA ILE A 135 19.98 1.53 8.41
C ILE A 135 20.56 2.22 9.66
N LYS A 136 21.80 1.86 10.08
CA LYS A 136 22.45 2.49 11.24
C LYS A 136 22.69 3.98 11.05
N VAL A 137 23.25 4.37 9.90
CA VAL A 137 23.49 5.78 9.55
C VAL A 137 22.21 6.62 9.58
N ASN A 138 21.06 6.01 9.32
CA ASN A 138 19.77 6.70 9.26
C ASN A 138 18.93 6.63 10.54
N LEU A 139 19.40 6.00 11.58
CA LEU A 139 18.82 6.17 12.92
C LEU A 139 19.13 7.55 13.50
N GLU A 140 20.17 8.20 13.00
CA GLU A 140 20.66 9.52 13.45
C GLU A 140 20.19 10.69 12.55
N SER A 141 19.63 10.41 11.35
CA SER A 141 19.15 11.43 10.42
C SER A 141 17.71 11.17 9.98
N THR A 142 16.93 12.25 9.85
CA THR A 142 15.55 12.24 9.32
C THR A 142 15.49 12.05 7.80
N ASP A 143 16.63 12.10 7.11
CA ASP A 143 16.71 12.05 5.65
C ASP A 143 16.66 10.63 5.07
N SER A 144 16.15 10.51 3.86
CA SER A 144 16.03 9.24 3.12
C SER A 144 17.40 8.61 2.86
N VAL A 145 17.52 7.32 3.20
CA VAL A 145 18.75 6.55 2.99
C VAL A 145 19.11 6.48 1.51
N GLN A 146 20.19 7.11 1.09
CA GLN A 146 20.71 6.95 -0.26
C GLN A 146 21.77 5.84 -0.32
N LEU A 147 21.46 4.74 -1.02
CA LEU A 147 22.44 3.74 -1.43
C LEU A 147 22.97 4.10 -2.83
N LYS A 148 24.29 4.22 -2.98
CA LYS A 148 24.91 4.40 -4.31
C LYS A 148 24.89 3.08 -5.09
N GLY A 149 24.55 3.12 -6.39
CA GLY A 149 24.54 1.96 -7.29
C GLY A 149 23.20 1.22 -7.33
N ASP A 150 23.22 -0.09 -7.63
CA ASP A 150 22.01 -0.94 -7.60
C ASP A 150 21.51 -1.03 -6.16
N THR A 151 20.33 -0.50 -5.97
CA THR A 151 19.72 -0.30 -4.65
C THR A 151 18.97 -1.52 -4.15
N GLY A 152 18.82 -2.56 -4.98
CA GLY A 152 18.23 -3.85 -4.63
C GLY A 152 16.79 -3.81 -4.12
N GLY A 153 16.05 -2.74 -4.38
CA GLY A 153 14.67 -2.56 -3.86
C GLY A 153 13.74 -3.70 -4.27
N LYS A 154 13.74 -4.10 -5.54
CA LYS A 154 12.90 -5.21 -6.04
C LYS A 154 13.30 -6.56 -5.44
N ALA A 155 14.59 -6.82 -5.27
CA ALA A 155 15.09 -8.05 -4.66
C ALA A 155 14.67 -8.16 -3.18
N GLU A 156 14.78 -7.06 -2.44
CA GLU A 156 14.39 -7.01 -1.04
C GLU A 156 12.87 -7.12 -0.87
N LEU A 157 12.09 -6.51 -1.77
CA LEU A 157 10.64 -6.69 -1.78
C LEU A 157 10.26 -8.15 -1.99
N LEU A 158 10.86 -8.85 -2.96
CA LEU A 158 10.59 -10.28 -3.17
C LEU A 158 10.95 -11.12 -1.94
N LYS A 159 12.04 -10.79 -1.23
CA LYS A 159 12.40 -11.44 0.03
C LYS A 159 11.36 -11.19 1.11
N LEU A 160 10.92 -9.94 1.28
CA LEU A 160 9.85 -9.58 2.21
C LEU A 160 8.58 -10.40 1.92
N LEU A 161 8.13 -10.45 0.65
CA LEU A 161 6.92 -11.17 0.26
C LEU A 161 7.00 -12.67 0.54
N ALA A 162 8.18 -13.28 0.39
CA ALA A 162 8.38 -14.69 0.67
C ALA A 162 8.35 -15.01 2.19
N GLU A 163 8.99 -14.16 3.00
CA GLU A 163 9.28 -14.40 4.42
C GLU A 163 8.22 -13.80 5.37
N THR A 164 7.39 -12.86 4.91
CA THR A 164 6.45 -12.13 5.78
C THR A 164 5.51 -13.06 6.55
N LYS A 165 5.23 -12.66 7.78
CA LYS A 165 4.18 -13.21 8.66
C LYS A 165 3.03 -12.21 8.87
N GLN A 166 3.06 -11.10 8.17
CA GLN A 166 2.06 -10.04 8.18
C GLN A 166 1.49 -9.87 6.77
N PRO A 167 0.23 -9.46 6.62
CA PRO A 167 -0.35 -9.15 5.33
C PRO A 167 0.40 -8.01 4.64
N VAL A 168 0.68 -8.17 3.35
CA VAL A 168 1.33 -7.15 2.53
C VAL A 168 0.42 -6.78 1.36
N ILE A 169 0.14 -5.50 1.19
CA ILE A 169 -0.53 -4.97 0.01
C ILE A 169 0.43 -4.05 -0.72
N LEU A 170 0.56 -4.29 -2.02
CA LEU A 170 1.33 -3.48 -2.95
C LEU A 170 0.36 -2.69 -3.82
N ALA A 171 0.58 -1.39 -4.00
CA ALA A 171 -0.15 -0.59 -4.97
C ALA A 171 0.78 -0.16 -6.11
N CYS A 172 0.29 -0.29 -7.34
CA CYS A 172 1.04 -0.09 -8.57
C CYS A 172 0.18 0.66 -9.58
N ASN A 173 0.72 1.71 -10.18
CA ASN A 173 0.03 2.42 -11.24
C ASN A 173 0.30 1.76 -12.60
N GLU A 174 1.55 1.42 -12.87
CA GLU A 174 1.98 0.80 -14.11
C GLU A 174 2.88 -0.42 -13.87
N VAL A 175 2.37 -1.61 -14.13
CA VAL A 175 3.08 -2.88 -13.87
C VAL A 175 4.41 -3.00 -14.61
N MET A 176 4.57 -2.34 -15.76
CA MET A 176 5.83 -2.35 -16.50
C MET A 176 6.95 -1.60 -15.75
N GLY A 177 6.62 -0.62 -14.94
CA GLY A 177 7.58 0.01 -14.00
C GLY A 177 8.12 -1.00 -12.99
N LEU A 178 7.23 -1.80 -12.39
CA LEU A 178 7.60 -2.83 -11.44
C LEU A 178 8.42 -3.95 -12.10
N TRP A 179 8.00 -4.46 -13.24
CA TRP A 179 8.69 -5.57 -13.91
C TRP A 179 9.95 -5.15 -14.64
N GLY A 180 10.05 -3.87 -15.05
CA GLY A 180 11.15 -3.32 -15.82
C GLY A 180 11.01 -3.52 -17.31
N LYS A 181 11.79 -2.73 -18.07
CA LYS A 181 11.76 -2.70 -19.54
C LYS A 181 12.88 -3.53 -20.18
N SER A 182 13.78 -4.14 -19.38
CA SER A 182 14.89 -4.95 -19.87
C SER A 182 14.43 -6.32 -20.38
N SER A 183 15.26 -7.04 -21.10
CA SER A 183 14.98 -8.40 -21.60
C SER A 183 14.57 -9.39 -20.49
N SER A 184 14.92 -9.11 -19.25
CA SER A 184 14.59 -9.92 -18.06
C SER A 184 13.23 -9.63 -17.44
N TRP A 185 12.40 -8.76 -18.01
CA TRP A 185 11.11 -8.37 -17.44
C TRP A 185 10.17 -9.55 -17.17
N ARG A 186 10.19 -10.58 -18.04
CA ARG A 186 9.39 -11.80 -17.84
C ARG A 186 9.79 -12.53 -16.57
N SER A 187 11.10 -12.70 -16.35
CA SER A 187 11.60 -13.35 -15.12
C SER A 187 11.22 -12.57 -13.86
N THR A 188 11.25 -11.23 -13.92
CA THR A 188 10.80 -10.38 -12.81
C THR A 188 9.32 -10.57 -12.55
N ARG A 189 8.49 -10.46 -13.59
CA ARG A 189 7.03 -10.70 -13.52
C ARG A 189 6.73 -12.04 -12.90
N ASP A 190 7.32 -13.12 -13.40
CA ASP A 190 7.03 -14.49 -12.97
C ASP A 190 7.41 -14.72 -11.51
N ARG A 191 8.47 -14.08 -11.00
CA ARG A 191 8.84 -14.13 -9.59
C ARG A 191 7.81 -13.42 -8.71
N PHE A 192 7.35 -12.23 -9.10
CA PHE A 192 6.29 -11.52 -8.37
C PHE A 192 4.97 -12.29 -8.40
N GLN A 193 4.54 -12.78 -9.57
CA GLN A 193 3.27 -13.49 -9.72
C GLN A 193 3.16 -14.79 -8.90
N ARG A 194 4.29 -15.38 -8.51
CA ARG A 194 4.30 -16.54 -7.60
C ARG A 194 4.00 -16.16 -6.14
N LEU A 195 4.19 -14.90 -5.78
CA LEU A 195 4.12 -14.42 -4.41
C LEU A 195 2.91 -13.52 -4.15
N VAL A 196 2.32 -12.96 -5.20
CA VAL A 196 1.20 -12.02 -5.08
C VAL A 196 -0.03 -12.47 -5.88
N THR A 197 -1.20 -12.14 -5.37
CA THR A 197 -2.45 -12.18 -6.14
C THR A 197 -2.73 -10.78 -6.69
N THR A 198 -2.89 -10.66 -8.01
CA THR A 198 -3.15 -9.37 -8.64
C THR A 198 -4.65 -9.06 -8.65
N ILE A 199 -5.00 -7.84 -8.23
CA ILE A 199 -6.36 -7.29 -8.30
C ILE A 199 -6.30 -5.99 -9.10
N ASN A 200 -7.04 -5.96 -10.21
CA ASN A 200 -7.10 -4.78 -11.06
C ASN A 200 -8.22 -3.84 -10.59
N PHE A 201 -7.89 -2.58 -10.43
CA PHE A 201 -8.80 -1.50 -10.10
C PHE A 201 -9.16 -0.72 -11.36
N ASP A 202 -10.44 -0.48 -11.52
CA ASP A 202 -10.97 0.31 -12.61
C ASP A 202 -11.24 1.75 -12.16
N ARG A 203 -11.38 2.65 -13.13
CA ARG A 203 -11.83 4.02 -12.86
C ARG A 203 -13.21 3.98 -12.25
N ALA A 204 -13.48 4.89 -11.30
CA ALA A 204 -14.79 5.03 -10.71
C ALA A 204 -15.84 5.36 -11.78
N SER A 205 -17.04 4.80 -11.62
CA SER A 205 -18.18 5.17 -12.44
C SER A 205 -18.61 6.60 -12.16
N LYS A 206 -19.36 7.21 -13.08
CA LYS A 206 -19.94 8.54 -12.86
C LYS A 206 -20.80 8.59 -11.60
N ASP A 207 -21.56 7.54 -11.32
CA ASP A 207 -22.38 7.46 -10.10
C ASP A 207 -21.52 7.44 -8.84
N ALA A 208 -20.43 6.66 -8.83
CA ALA A 208 -19.49 6.62 -7.71
C ALA A 208 -18.83 8.00 -7.48
N LEU A 209 -18.39 8.66 -8.55
CA LEU A 209 -17.81 10.01 -8.45
C LEU A 209 -18.84 11.02 -7.91
N ARG A 210 -20.08 10.93 -8.37
CA ARG A 210 -21.21 11.76 -7.91
C ARG A 210 -21.48 11.56 -6.41
N ASN A 211 -21.47 10.34 -5.95
CA ASN A 211 -21.66 10.01 -4.54
C ASN A 211 -20.52 10.55 -3.68
N ILE A 212 -19.26 10.40 -4.14
CA ILE A 212 -18.09 10.96 -3.47
C ILE A 212 -18.21 12.49 -3.37
N ALA A 213 -18.51 13.17 -4.48
CA ALA A 213 -18.65 14.62 -4.50
C ALA A 213 -19.74 15.11 -3.53
N ARG A 214 -20.94 14.51 -3.59
CA ARG A 214 -22.06 14.84 -2.69
C ARG A 214 -21.71 14.63 -1.22
N ARG A 215 -21.01 13.54 -0.90
CA ARG A 215 -20.57 13.27 0.47
C ARG A 215 -19.62 14.34 0.97
N VAL A 216 -18.61 14.71 0.18
CA VAL A 216 -17.60 15.72 0.56
C VAL A 216 -18.28 17.07 0.75
N LEU A 217 -19.10 17.53 -0.21
CA LEU A 217 -19.83 18.80 -0.13
C LEU A 217 -20.74 18.87 1.10
N LYS A 218 -21.41 17.76 1.42
CA LYS A 218 -22.23 17.68 2.64
C LYS A 218 -21.40 17.80 3.92
N LEU A 219 -20.23 17.17 3.97
CA LEU A 219 -19.34 17.23 5.14
C LEU A 219 -18.71 18.62 5.33
N GLU A 220 -18.49 19.35 4.23
CA GLU A 220 -17.99 20.74 4.25
C GLU A 220 -19.12 21.76 4.44
N ASN A 221 -20.39 21.34 4.54
CA ASN A 221 -21.56 22.23 4.60
C ASN A 221 -21.63 23.21 3.44
N VAL A 222 -21.21 22.79 2.25
CA VAL A 222 -21.29 23.59 1.03
C VAL A 222 -22.61 23.35 0.35
N GLU A 223 -23.38 24.43 0.13
CA GLU A 223 -24.59 24.38 -0.71
C GLU A 223 -24.18 24.17 -2.18
N TYR A 224 -24.88 23.33 -2.87
CA TYR A 224 -24.59 23.02 -4.28
C TYR A 224 -25.87 22.70 -5.06
N ASP A 225 -25.84 23.02 -6.34
CA ASP A 225 -26.88 22.62 -7.28
C ASP A 225 -26.58 21.24 -7.87
N ALA A 226 -27.63 20.43 -8.09
CA ALA A 226 -27.44 19.12 -8.73
C ALA A 226 -26.73 19.19 -10.10
N PRO A 227 -27.07 20.18 -11.00
CA PRO A 227 -26.33 20.37 -12.25
C PRO A 227 -24.83 20.65 -12.07
N ALA A 228 -24.43 21.36 -11.01
CA ALA A 228 -23.01 21.63 -10.74
C ALA A 228 -22.24 20.34 -10.44
N VAL A 229 -22.83 19.43 -9.68
CA VAL A 229 -22.20 18.10 -9.43
C VAL A 229 -22.14 17.27 -10.70
N GLU A 230 -23.15 17.32 -11.58
CA GLU A 230 -23.13 16.63 -12.88
C GLU A 230 -21.99 17.16 -13.79
N ALA A 231 -21.69 18.43 -13.72
CA ALA A 231 -20.62 19.05 -14.51
C ALA A 231 -19.20 18.66 -14.04
N LEU A 232 -19.06 18.21 -12.78
CA LEU A 232 -17.78 17.74 -12.19
C LEU A 232 -17.46 16.29 -12.57
N VAL A 233 -18.41 15.53 -13.10
CA VAL A 233 -18.36 14.08 -13.33
C VAL A 233 -18.54 13.74 -14.81
#